data_5959b515420b118aa26fa78502cf80f8
#
_entry.id   5959b515420b118aa26fa78502cf80f8
#
_cell.length_a   1.000
_cell.length_b   1.000
_cell.length_c   1.000
_cell.angle_alpha   90.00
_cell.angle_beta   90.00
_cell.angle_gamma   90.00
#
_symmetry.space_group_name_H-M   'P 1'
#
loop_
_entity.id
_entity.type
_entity.pdbx_description
1 polymer ?
#
loop_
_entity_poly.entity_id
_entity_poly.type
_entity_poly.pdbx_seq_one_letter_code
_entity_poly.pdbx_strand_id
1 'polypeptide(L)'
;PTREIASGFTYGDITAKFYCHNDYREKKFFETWQRLAFNPQTFAMNYYDDYTGTIQIYQLDQRNNRRYGCELIECFPKNIGDQALSGAQAETAQEVDVVFGYRYWKNLTDEADLPKPLLDRLQGVLADQVERKLLNRIPKVLSRL
;
A
#
# COMPACT_ATOMS: atom_id res chain seq x y z
N PRO A 1 20.89 -17.00 34.39
CA PRO A 1 20.83 -16.30 33.13
C PRO A 1 19.58 -15.46 33.07
N THR A 2 19.74 -14.17 32.86
CA THR A 2 18.64 -13.22 32.66
C THR A 2 17.94 -13.52 31.35
N ARG A 3 16.62 -13.62 31.38
CA ARG A 3 15.80 -13.81 30.18
C ARG A 3 15.36 -12.42 29.65
N GLU A 4 15.71 -12.09 28.43
CA GLU A 4 15.18 -10.93 27.77
C GLU A 4 13.76 -11.20 27.31
N ILE A 5 12.83 -10.28 27.63
CA ILE A 5 11.42 -10.35 27.24
C ILE A 5 11.15 -9.18 26.30
N ALA A 6 10.59 -9.45 25.11
CA ALA A 6 10.20 -8.40 24.19
C ALA A 6 9.08 -7.55 24.80
N SER A 7 9.32 -6.24 24.94
CA SER A 7 8.37 -5.29 25.54
C SER A 7 7.57 -4.48 24.53
N GLY A 8 7.89 -4.58 23.23
CA GLY A 8 7.20 -3.85 22.18
C GLY A 8 7.96 -3.81 20.86
N PHE A 9 7.37 -3.17 19.87
CA PHE A 9 7.96 -2.94 18.55
C PHE A 9 8.13 -1.45 18.31
N THR A 10 9.27 -1.07 17.75
CA THR A 10 9.53 0.29 17.27
C THR A 10 9.57 0.28 15.76
N TYR A 11 8.83 1.21 15.12
CA TYR A 11 8.77 1.33 13.68
C TYR A 11 9.66 2.50 13.25
N GLY A 12 10.55 2.25 12.29
CA GLY A 12 11.37 3.28 11.67
C GLY A 12 10.66 3.93 10.48
N ASP A 13 11.11 5.11 10.08
CA ASP A 13 10.62 5.75 8.87
C ASP A 13 10.98 4.93 7.62
N ILE A 14 10.16 4.99 6.58
CA ILE A 14 10.41 4.34 5.30
C ILE A 14 10.74 5.39 4.24
N THR A 15 11.77 5.15 3.44
CA THR A 15 12.13 6.00 2.30
C THR A 15 11.73 5.30 1.02
N ALA A 16 10.97 6.00 0.17
CA ALA A 16 10.59 5.52 -1.15
C ALA A 16 11.10 6.48 -2.23
N LYS A 17 11.58 5.90 -3.33
CA LYS A 17 12.03 6.62 -4.52
C LYS A 17 10.94 6.60 -5.58
N PHE A 18 10.66 7.77 -6.16
CA PHE A 18 9.67 7.92 -7.21
C PHE A 18 10.33 8.53 -8.45
N TYR A 19 10.06 7.95 -9.61
CA TYR A 19 10.41 8.57 -10.87
C TYR A 19 9.54 9.79 -11.13
N CYS A 20 10.18 10.91 -11.48
CA CYS A 20 9.47 12.15 -11.77
C CYS A 20 9.20 12.30 -13.25
N HIS A 21 8.00 12.71 -13.58
CA HIS A 21 7.64 13.15 -14.92
C HIS A 21 8.20 14.58 -15.19
N ASN A 22 8.23 15.01 -16.45
CA ASN A 22 8.76 16.31 -16.88
C ASN A 22 8.15 17.53 -16.18
N ASP A 23 6.90 17.43 -15.73
CA ASP A 23 6.14 18.47 -15.02
C ASP A 23 6.19 18.35 -13.50
N TYR A 24 6.98 17.41 -12.97
CA TYR A 24 7.16 17.18 -11.54
C TYR A 24 5.85 16.97 -10.77
N ARG A 25 4.88 16.31 -11.36
CA ARG A 25 3.58 16.04 -10.74
C ARG A 25 3.71 15.28 -9.44
N GLU A 26 4.60 14.31 -9.40
CA GLU A 26 4.86 13.45 -8.24
C GLU A 26 5.38 14.29 -7.07
N LYS A 27 6.35 15.18 -7.32
CA LYS A 27 6.89 16.08 -6.30
C LYS A 27 5.83 17.04 -5.78
N LYS A 28 5.07 17.66 -6.69
CA LYS A 28 3.98 18.58 -6.32
C LYS A 28 2.90 17.90 -5.48
N PHE A 29 2.60 16.62 -5.77
CA PHE A 29 1.68 15.83 -4.99
C PHE A 29 2.16 15.69 -3.53
N PHE A 30 3.41 15.27 -3.32
CA PHE A 30 3.95 15.11 -1.97
C PHE A 30 4.11 16.43 -1.24
N GLU A 31 4.50 17.50 -1.91
CA GLU A 31 4.54 18.85 -1.32
C GLU A 31 3.16 19.33 -0.89
N THR A 32 2.13 19.07 -1.69
CA THR A 32 0.75 19.40 -1.34
C THR A 32 0.29 18.60 -0.15
N TRP A 33 0.59 17.29 -0.12
CA TRP A 33 0.26 16.44 1.02
C TRP A 33 0.97 16.91 2.29
N GLN A 34 2.26 17.27 2.22
CA GLN A 34 2.99 17.79 3.37
C GLN A 34 2.39 19.11 3.89
N ARG A 35 1.90 19.97 2.99
CA ARG A 35 1.22 21.22 3.36
C ARG A 35 -0.12 21.00 4.06
N LEU A 36 -0.76 19.85 3.89
CA LEU A 36 -1.95 19.51 4.67
C LEU A 36 -1.62 19.35 6.15
N ALA A 37 -0.43 18.88 6.50
CA ALA A 37 -0.02 18.76 7.90
C ALA A 37 0.34 20.12 8.51
N PHE A 38 1.05 20.95 7.76
CA PHE A 38 1.55 22.24 8.24
C PHE A 38 1.52 23.28 7.12
N ASN A 39 0.82 24.38 7.36
CA ASN A 39 0.81 25.48 6.42
C ASN A 39 1.99 26.44 6.71
N PRO A 40 2.99 26.55 5.82
CA PRO A 40 4.18 27.38 6.06
C PRO A 40 3.92 28.89 6.04
N GLN A 41 2.76 29.33 5.52
CA GLN A 41 2.39 30.75 5.46
C GLN A 41 1.68 31.22 6.72
N THR A 42 0.79 30.41 7.27
CA THR A 42 -0.01 30.73 8.45
C THR A 42 0.54 30.13 9.73
N PHE A 43 1.53 29.23 9.64
CA PHE A 43 2.07 28.43 10.75
C PHE A 43 0.99 27.62 11.49
N ALA A 44 -0.16 27.37 10.84
CA ALA A 44 -1.21 26.54 11.37
C ALA A 44 -0.91 25.08 11.13
N MET A 45 -1.15 24.26 12.16
CA MET A 45 -1.14 22.80 12.06
C MET A 45 -2.58 22.30 11.96
N ASN A 46 -2.81 21.35 11.05
CA ASN A 46 -4.09 20.65 10.97
C ASN A 46 -4.15 19.46 11.94
N TYR A 47 -5.34 18.94 12.15
CA TYR A 47 -5.52 17.75 12.97
C TYR A 47 -4.86 16.53 12.31
N TYR A 48 -4.42 15.60 13.14
CA TYR A 48 -3.70 14.40 12.71
C TYR A 48 -4.47 13.61 11.63
N ASP A 49 -5.77 13.44 11.81
CA ASP A 49 -6.64 12.70 10.88
C ASP A 49 -6.81 13.40 9.52
N ASP A 50 -6.56 14.71 9.43
CA ASP A 50 -6.75 15.46 8.19
C ASP A 50 -5.60 15.26 7.19
N TYR A 51 -4.41 14.90 7.66
CA TYR A 51 -3.24 14.74 6.79
C TYR A 51 -2.68 13.32 6.74
N THR A 52 -3.10 12.44 7.65
CA THR A 52 -2.65 11.04 7.61
C THR A 52 -3.47 10.23 6.61
N GLY A 53 -2.81 9.28 5.97
CA GLY A 53 -3.43 8.39 5.01
C GLY A 53 -2.90 6.96 5.15
N THR A 54 -3.31 6.10 4.25
CA THR A 54 -2.87 4.72 4.16
C THR A 54 -2.09 4.51 2.87
N ILE A 55 -0.92 3.87 2.96
CA ILE A 55 -0.10 3.51 1.80
C ILE A 55 0.00 1.99 1.73
N GLN A 56 -0.34 1.43 0.57
CA GLN A 56 -0.15 0.02 0.29
C GLN A 56 1.04 -0.17 -0.64
N ILE A 57 1.98 -1.01 -0.24
CA ILE A 57 3.20 -1.32 -0.99
C ILE A 57 3.15 -2.78 -1.39
N TYR A 58 3.34 -3.05 -2.68
CA TYR A 58 3.34 -4.41 -3.22
C TYR A 58 4.64 -4.72 -3.94
N GLN A 59 5.23 -5.84 -3.62
CA GLN A 59 6.27 -6.44 -4.45
C GLN A 59 5.62 -7.11 -5.66
N LEU A 60 6.10 -6.76 -6.85
CA LEU A 60 5.63 -7.34 -8.10
C LEU A 60 6.61 -8.40 -8.60
N ASP A 61 6.09 -9.41 -9.26
CA ASP A 61 6.91 -10.36 -10.02
C ASP A 61 7.20 -9.85 -11.44
N GLN A 62 7.96 -10.61 -12.22
CA GLN A 62 8.29 -10.28 -13.60
C GLN A 62 7.07 -10.17 -14.53
N ARG A 63 5.90 -10.65 -14.10
CA ARG A 63 4.63 -10.59 -14.83
C ARG A 63 3.68 -9.53 -14.26
N ASN A 64 4.20 -8.63 -13.40
CA ASN A 64 3.44 -7.59 -12.70
C ASN A 64 2.34 -8.14 -11.77
N ASN A 65 2.43 -9.38 -11.32
CA ASN A 65 1.53 -9.90 -10.31
C ASN A 65 2.03 -9.49 -8.92
N ARG A 66 1.10 -9.10 -8.05
CA ARG A 66 1.39 -8.79 -6.65
C ARG A 66 1.78 -10.07 -5.90
N ARG A 67 2.92 -10.06 -5.20
CA ARG A 67 3.44 -11.21 -4.45
C ARG A 67 3.40 -10.97 -2.95
N TYR A 68 4.01 -9.92 -2.52
CA TYR A 68 4.03 -9.51 -1.12
C TYR A 68 3.43 -8.13 -1.01
N GLY A 69 2.62 -7.90 0.01
CA GLY A 69 2.02 -6.60 0.28
C GLY A 69 2.13 -6.23 1.74
N CYS A 70 2.37 -4.96 1.99
CA CYS A 70 2.22 -4.37 3.31
C CYS A 70 1.43 -3.06 3.21
N GLU A 71 0.70 -2.76 4.25
CA GLU A 71 -0.09 -1.56 4.40
C GLU A 71 0.46 -0.74 5.55
N LEU A 72 0.83 0.51 5.26
CA LEU A 72 1.27 1.49 6.25
C LEU A 72 0.06 2.30 6.70
N ILE A 73 -0.20 2.29 7.98
CA ILE A 73 -1.37 2.95 8.57
C ILE A 73 -0.97 4.30 9.18
N GLU A 74 -1.84 5.29 9.01
CA GLU A 74 -1.61 6.67 9.48
C GLU A 74 -0.27 7.22 8.96
N CYS A 75 -0.07 7.10 7.65
CA CYS A 75 1.15 7.46 6.96
C CYS A 75 1.08 8.91 6.47
N PHE A 76 2.20 9.61 6.51
CA PHE A 76 2.35 10.96 5.97
C PHE A 76 3.78 11.25 5.55
N PRO A 77 4.04 12.14 4.56
CA PRO A 77 5.37 12.48 4.12
C PRO A 77 6.04 13.41 5.15
N LYS A 78 7.11 12.93 5.78
CA LYS A 78 7.92 13.71 6.73
C LYS A 78 8.90 14.61 6.03
N ASN A 79 9.57 14.08 5.01
CA ASN A 79 10.60 14.80 4.26
C ASN A 79 10.54 14.45 2.78
N ILE A 80 10.76 15.45 1.95
CA ILE A 80 10.91 15.31 0.49
C ILE A 80 12.35 15.64 0.18
N GLY A 81 13.05 14.68 -0.41
CA GLY A 81 14.49 14.80 -0.69
C GLY A 81 14.81 15.84 -1.75
N ASP A 82 16.07 16.23 -1.77
CA ASP A 82 16.61 17.15 -2.74
C ASP A 82 16.66 16.50 -4.12
N GLN A 83 16.51 17.33 -5.15
CA GLN A 83 16.68 16.91 -6.53
C GLN A 83 17.94 17.53 -7.10
N ALA A 84 18.84 16.69 -7.58
CA ALA A 84 20.00 17.16 -8.32
C ALA A 84 19.55 17.70 -9.68
N LEU A 85 19.74 19.00 -9.90
CA LEU A 85 19.48 19.64 -11.17
C LEU A 85 20.82 19.80 -11.92
N SER A 86 20.94 19.19 -13.08
CA SER A 86 22.12 19.29 -13.94
C SER A 86 21.72 19.75 -15.35
N GLY A 87 22.46 20.70 -15.90
CA GLY A 87 22.31 21.12 -17.29
C GLY A 87 22.99 20.17 -18.31
N ALA A 88 23.71 19.15 -17.83
CA ALA A 88 24.23 18.10 -18.69
C ALA A 88 23.10 17.13 -19.06
N GLN A 89 23.09 16.64 -20.30
CA GLN A 89 22.18 15.58 -20.71
C GLN A 89 22.53 14.32 -19.91
N ALA A 90 21.68 14.02 -18.90
CA ALA A 90 21.76 12.78 -18.17
C ALA A 90 20.75 11.80 -18.79
N GLU A 91 21.21 10.61 -19.14
CA GLU A 91 20.36 9.51 -19.66
C GLU A 91 19.48 8.88 -18.56
N THR A 92 19.57 9.39 -17.34
CA THR A 92 18.84 8.86 -16.18
C THR A 92 17.57 9.67 -15.92
N ALA A 93 16.49 8.94 -15.63
CA ALA A 93 15.24 9.56 -15.20
C ALA A 93 15.44 10.30 -13.87
N GLN A 94 14.79 11.46 -13.74
CA GLN A 94 14.80 12.22 -12.49
C GLN A 94 14.05 11.48 -11.40
N GLU A 95 14.62 11.37 -10.21
CA GLU A 95 14.04 10.71 -9.05
C GLU A 95 13.80 11.71 -7.91
N VAL A 96 12.77 11.44 -7.10
CA VAL A 96 12.53 12.11 -5.83
C VAL A 96 12.45 11.09 -4.71
N ASP A 97 13.19 11.33 -3.64
CA ASP A 97 13.15 10.53 -2.43
C ASP A 97 12.13 11.13 -1.45
N VAL A 98 11.22 10.32 -0.96
CA VAL A 98 10.23 10.74 0.03
C VAL A 98 10.34 9.85 1.27
N VAL A 99 10.51 10.48 2.42
CA VAL A 99 10.54 9.80 3.71
C VAL A 99 9.15 9.87 4.32
N PHE A 100 8.58 8.71 4.60
CA PHE A 100 7.27 8.58 5.23
C PHE A 100 7.41 8.19 6.70
N GLY A 101 6.68 8.92 7.56
CA GLY A 101 6.35 8.46 8.90
C GLY A 101 5.04 7.71 8.88
N TYR A 102 4.88 6.70 9.73
CA TYR A 102 3.66 5.93 9.88
C TYR A 102 3.57 5.40 11.31
N ARG A 103 2.35 5.06 11.74
CA ARG A 103 2.13 4.57 13.10
C ARG A 103 2.49 3.11 13.25
N TYR A 104 2.01 2.23 12.34
CA TYR A 104 2.30 0.81 12.28
C TYR A 104 2.02 0.27 10.87
N TRP A 105 2.44 -0.94 10.62
CA TRP A 105 2.17 -1.60 9.34
C TRP A 105 1.47 -2.94 9.55
N LYS A 106 0.73 -3.38 8.54
CA LYS A 106 0.08 -4.68 8.45
C LYS A 106 0.61 -5.44 7.26
N ASN A 107 0.68 -6.76 7.39
CA ASN A 107 1.00 -7.64 6.27
C ASN A 107 -0.30 -7.96 5.51
N LEU A 108 -0.37 -7.57 4.24
CA LEU A 108 -1.51 -7.87 3.36
C LEU A 108 -1.44 -9.27 2.75
N THR A 109 -0.33 -9.98 2.92
CA THR A 109 -0.18 -11.36 2.41
C THR A 109 -1.08 -12.33 3.17
N ASP A 110 -1.30 -12.10 4.44
CA ASP A 110 -2.14 -12.91 5.31
C ASP A 110 -3.63 -12.56 5.22
N GLU A 111 -3.94 -11.37 4.76
CA GLU A 111 -5.31 -10.93 4.45
C GLU A 111 -5.56 -11.19 2.96
N ALA A 112 -6.48 -12.01 2.61
CA ALA A 112 -6.97 -12.53 1.33
C ALA A 112 -6.90 -11.66 0.04
N ASP A 113 -6.19 -10.53 0.04
CA ASP A 113 -6.14 -9.54 -1.04
C ASP A 113 -5.04 -9.76 -2.08
N LEU A 114 -4.14 -10.72 -1.86
CA LEU A 114 -3.21 -11.11 -2.91
C LEU A 114 -3.94 -11.92 -3.98
N PRO A 115 -3.67 -11.70 -5.26
CA PRO A 115 -4.28 -12.50 -6.31
C PRO A 115 -3.92 -13.97 -6.08
N LYS A 116 -4.92 -14.78 -5.72
CA LYS A 116 -4.79 -16.21 -5.54
C LYS A 116 -4.23 -16.82 -6.84
N PRO A 117 -3.34 -17.83 -6.76
CA PRO A 117 -2.90 -18.57 -7.92
C PRO A 117 -4.08 -19.02 -8.78
N LEU A 118 -3.91 -19.08 -10.10
CA LEU A 118 -4.99 -19.45 -11.03
C LEU A 118 -5.72 -20.73 -10.63
N LEU A 119 -4.98 -21.71 -10.07
CA LEU A 119 -5.53 -22.98 -9.59
C LEU A 119 -6.53 -22.78 -8.45
N ASP A 120 -6.23 -21.92 -7.47
CA ASP A 120 -7.13 -21.65 -6.35
C ASP A 120 -8.37 -20.88 -6.79
N ARG A 121 -8.24 -20.01 -7.80
CA ARG A 121 -9.38 -19.31 -8.40
C ARG A 121 -10.30 -20.28 -9.14
N LEU A 122 -9.73 -21.24 -9.88
CA LEU A 122 -10.49 -22.26 -10.59
C LEU A 122 -11.19 -23.22 -9.62
N GLN A 123 -10.53 -23.62 -8.54
CA GLN A 123 -11.13 -24.45 -7.50
C GLN A 123 -12.29 -23.73 -6.79
N GLY A 124 -12.15 -22.43 -6.50
CA GLY A 124 -13.23 -21.61 -5.93
C GLY A 124 -14.45 -21.53 -6.85
N VAL A 125 -14.24 -21.30 -8.15
CA VAL A 125 -15.32 -21.24 -9.14
C VAL A 125 -16.01 -22.59 -9.31
N LEU A 126 -15.24 -23.70 -9.29
CA LEU A 126 -15.81 -25.05 -9.37
C LEU A 126 -16.62 -25.41 -8.11
N ALA A 127 -16.13 -25.04 -6.92
CA ALA A 127 -16.84 -25.24 -5.67
C ALA A 127 -18.17 -24.48 -5.66
N ASP A 128 -18.18 -23.19 -6.04
CA ASP A 128 -19.38 -22.37 -6.16
C ASP A 128 -20.40 -22.95 -7.18
N GLN A 129 -19.91 -23.48 -8.30
CA GLN A 129 -20.81 -24.12 -9.28
C GLN A 129 -21.42 -25.42 -8.76
N VAL A 130 -20.67 -26.22 -7.99
CA VAL A 130 -21.16 -27.43 -7.36
C VAL A 130 -22.22 -27.10 -6.29
N GLU A 131 -21.94 -26.12 -5.43
CA GLU A 131 -22.91 -25.67 -4.43
C GLU A 131 -24.20 -25.14 -5.06
N ARG A 132 -24.13 -24.32 -6.09
CA ARG A 132 -25.32 -23.81 -6.81
C ARG A 132 -26.12 -24.95 -7.46
N LYS A 133 -25.46 -25.97 -8.02
CA LYS A 133 -26.13 -27.14 -8.56
C LYS A 133 -26.81 -27.98 -7.49
N LEU A 134 -26.20 -28.12 -6.31
CA LEU A 134 -26.80 -28.83 -5.17
C LEU A 134 -28.00 -28.08 -4.62
N LEU A 135 -27.85 -26.76 -4.39
CA LEU A 135 -28.97 -25.93 -3.88
C LEU A 135 -30.14 -25.89 -4.84
N ASN A 136 -29.93 -25.90 -6.15
CA ASN A 136 -30.99 -25.95 -7.16
C ASN A 136 -31.67 -27.33 -7.27
N ARG A 137 -31.08 -28.38 -6.71
CA ARG A 137 -31.71 -29.74 -6.68
C ARG A 137 -32.58 -29.98 -5.46
N ILE A 138 -32.32 -29.31 -4.33
CA ILE A 138 -33.02 -29.48 -3.07
C ILE A 138 -34.55 -29.19 -3.18
N PRO A 139 -35.01 -28.10 -3.85
CA PRO A 139 -36.45 -27.85 -3.98
C PRO A 139 -37.21 -28.91 -4.79
N LYS A 140 -36.53 -29.54 -5.78
CA LYS A 140 -37.12 -30.58 -6.62
C LYS A 140 -37.29 -31.92 -5.89
N VAL A 141 -36.50 -32.19 -4.88
CA VAL A 141 -36.60 -33.39 -4.06
C VAL A 141 -37.71 -33.23 -3.01
N LEU A 142 -37.84 -32.04 -2.43
CA LEU A 142 -38.90 -31.74 -1.44
C LEU A 142 -40.32 -31.64 -2.02
N SER A 143 -40.44 -31.34 -3.33
CA SER A 143 -41.75 -31.30 -4.01
C SER A 143 -42.27 -32.67 -4.44
N ARG A 144 -41.53 -33.74 -4.18
CA ARG A 144 -41.92 -35.15 -4.50
C ARG A 144 -42.26 -35.98 -3.23
N LEU A 145 -42.21 -35.37 -2.06
CA LEU A 145 -42.73 -35.90 -0.78
C LEU A 145 -44.10 -35.28 -0.46
#